data_7bcee19e72bed5c874df71fe05299730
#
_entry.id   7bcee19e72bed5c874df71fe05299730
#
_cell.length_a   1.000
_cell.length_b   1.000
_cell.length_c   1.000
_cell.angle_alpha   90.00
_cell.angle_beta   90.00
_cell.angle_gamma   90.00
#
_symmetry.space_group_name_H-M   'P 1'
#
loop_
_entity.id
_entity.type
_entity.pdbx_description
1 polymer ?
#
loop_
_entity_poly.entity_id
_entity_poly.type
_entity_poly.pdbx_seq_one_letter_code
_entity_poly.pdbx_strand_id
1 'polypeptide(L)'
;MRRPKYLNADLEAGLRLGKLKPGQRRGPKRLVPWWARMLRRVSAAATIRRQPKIAAGSHALRRPSSNATRLYGRRSVVKASFRRNRHNGGWTAHARYLARENAQRANERGLGFDAVRDGLDPVATVRDWEQSDQLMWSFIVSPEDAERINLRDHVRNLIAEMERNLDTRLEWVAVDHHNTEDTHVHLLVRGVREDGRPLEIDREYLKRGIRELSERLIERELGPRSEREALLARERAIEREQWTEIDRALHRRAGFDRIVNYDHIEPRNEGARVRAAQEMDRLRYLEKLGLARRIDERTWELSPAHEAELRRRQRERDIMKTRAHERQRARANEREFER
;
A
#
# COMPACT_ATOMS: atom_id res chain seq x y z
N MET A 1 -20.63 -11.79 -29.75
CA MET A 1 -20.12 -11.38 -28.42
C MET A 1 -19.10 -10.26 -28.61
N ARG A 2 -19.42 -9.02 -28.29
CA ARG A 2 -18.54 -7.86 -28.47
C ARG A 2 -17.71 -7.65 -27.20
N ARG A 3 -16.36 -7.61 -27.31
CA ARG A 3 -15.44 -7.32 -26.22
C ARG A 3 -15.54 -5.84 -25.80
N PRO A 4 -15.44 -5.51 -24.51
CA PRO A 4 -15.49 -4.12 -24.07
C PRO A 4 -14.21 -3.37 -24.46
N LYS A 5 -14.39 -2.18 -25.06
CA LYS A 5 -13.38 -1.34 -25.72
C LYS A 5 -12.38 -0.58 -24.80
N TYR A 6 -12.34 -0.86 -23.51
CA TYR A 6 -11.61 0.02 -22.56
C TYR A 6 -10.35 -0.58 -21.92
N LEU A 7 -9.89 -1.75 -22.36
CA LEU A 7 -8.72 -2.41 -21.72
C LEU A 7 -7.46 -2.47 -22.57
N ASN A 8 -7.45 -2.05 -23.82
CA ASN A 8 -6.32 -2.25 -24.74
C ASN A 8 -5.62 -0.97 -25.24
N ALA A 9 -6.04 0.23 -24.83
CA ALA A 9 -5.44 1.46 -25.37
C ALA A 9 -4.06 1.82 -24.80
N ASP A 10 -3.71 1.33 -23.61
CA ASP A 10 -2.45 1.72 -22.94
C ASP A 10 -1.30 0.73 -23.10
N LEU A 11 -1.55 -0.47 -23.63
CA LEU A 11 -0.52 -1.50 -23.85
C LEU A 11 0.06 -1.52 -25.26
N GLU A 12 -0.67 -1.04 -26.26
CA GLU A 12 -0.19 -1.05 -27.65
C GLU A 12 0.60 0.21 -28.07
N ALA A 13 0.56 1.28 -27.30
CA ALA A 13 1.33 2.51 -27.58
C ALA A 13 2.85 2.35 -27.36
N GLY A 14 3.33 1.22 -26.86
CA GLY A 14 4.74 0.94 -26.58
C GLY A 14 5.53 0.26 -27.71
N LEU A 15 4.88 -0.25 -28.77
CA LEU A 15 5.50 -1.16 -29.76
C LEU A 15 5.44 -0.67 -31.20
N ARG A 16 5.66 0.61 -31.48
CA ARG A 16 6.04 1.08 -32.82
C ARG A 16 7.52 1.37 -32.87
N LEU A 17 8.30 0.36 -33.20
CA LEU A 17 9.70 0.49 -33.59
C LEU A 17 9.76 1.17 -34.98
N GLY A 18 10.07 2.47 -34.98
CA GLY A 18 10.43 3.17 -36.22
C GLY A 18 11.74 2.62 -36.77
N LYS A 19 11.79 2.36 -38.09
CA LYS A 19 12.95 1.88 -38.83
C LYS A 19 14.16 2.80 -38.57
N LEU A 20 15.21 2.23 -37.97
CA LEU A 20 16.49 2.90 -37.72
C LEU A 20 17.30 2.95 -39.04
N LYS A 21 17.75 4.16 -39.38
CA LYS A 21 18.79 4.36 -40.43
C LYS A 21 20.13 3.86 -39.87
N PRO A 22 20.96 3.17 -40.67
CA PRO A 22 22.24 2.66 -40.21
C PRO A 22 23.22 3.85 -39.99
N GLY A 23 23.80 3.95 -38.79
CA GLY A 23 24.91 4.85 -38.53
C GLY A 23 24.97 5.60 -37.19
N GLN A 24 24.00 5.48 -36.28
CA GLN A 24 24.11 6.15 -34.98
C GLN A 24 24.07 5.15 -33.84
N ARG A 25 25.23 4.82 -33.27
CA ARG A 25 25.35 4.14 -31.98
C ARG A 25 24.95 5.15 -30.88
N ARG A 26 23.70 5.08 -30.41
CA ARG A 26 23.26 5.75 -29.18
C ARG A 26 23.27 4.72 -28.07
N GLY A 27 24.01 4.99 -26.98
CA GLY A 27 24.02 4.19 -25.76
C GLY A 27 22.62 4.02 -25.14
N PRO A 28 22.44 3.12 -24.18
CA PRO A 28 21.12 2.77 -23.63
C PRO A 28 20.45 3.99 -23.01
N LYS A 29 19.40 4.49 -23.67
CA LYS A 29 18.56 5.54 -23.11
C LYS A 29 17.82 4.95 -21.91
N ARG A 30 18.14 5.40 -20.69
CA ARG A 30 17.30 5.17 -19.52
C ARG A 30 15.89 5.59 -19.87
N LEU A 31 14.97 4.63 -19.93
CA LEU A 31 13.54 4.90 -20.10
C LEU A 31 13.06 5.70 -18.88
N VAL A 32 12.89 6.98 -19.07
CA VAL A 32 12.33 7.89 -18.06
C VAL A 32 10.84 7.55 -17.99
N PRO A 33 10.32 7.14 -16.84
CA PRO A 33 8.90 6.81 -16.67
C PRO A 33 8.02 7.96 -17.14
N TRP A 34 6.86 7.66 -17.75
CA TRP A 34 5.94 8.64 -18.31
C TRP A 34 5.57 9.78 -17.34
N TRP A 35 5.48 9.51 -16.04
CA TRP A 35 5.23 10.49 -14.99
C TRP A 35 6.38 11.47 -14.80
N ALA A 36 7.63 11.10 -15.02
CA ALA A 36 8.78 12.01 -14.93
C ALA A 36 8.84 12.98 -16.11
N ARG A 37 8.26 12.62 -17.29
CA ARG A 37 8.06 13.55 -18.41
C ARG A 37 6.95 14.55 -18.13
N MET A 38 5.96 14.19 -17.34
CA MET A 38 4.83 15.05 -16.97
C MET A 38 5.25 16.15 -15.99
N LEU A 39 6.12 15.82 -15.02
CA LEU A 39 6.68 16.81 -14.07
C LEU A 39 7.52 17.90 -14.77
N ARG A 40 8.18 17.59 -15.90
CA ARG A 40 8.93 18.57 -16.67
C ARG A 40 8.04 19.56 -17.46
N ARG A 41 6.82 19.18 -17.82
CA ARG A 41 5.89 20.09 -18.53
C ARG A 41 5.20 21.08 -17.61
N VAL A 42 5.06 20.77 -16.34
CA VAL A 42 4.49 21.70 -15.34
C VAL A 42 5.53 22.74 -14.90
N SER A 43 6.82 22.42 -14.91
CA SER A 43 7.91 23.34 -14.56
C SER A 43 8.25 24.39 -15.63
N ALA A 44 7.77 24.23 -16.87
CA ALA A 44 8.10 25.16 -17.96
C ALA A 44 7.21 26.41 -18.01
N ALA A 45 6.17 26.50 -17.19
CA ALA A 45 5.21 27.63 -17.22
C ALA A 45 5.32 28.56 -16.01
N ALA A 46 6.28 28.38 -15.12
CA ALA A 46 6.49 29.29 -13.99
C ALA A 46 7.99 29.54 -13.77
N THR A 47 8.50 30.62 -14.34
CA THR A 47 9.77 31.23 -13.92
C THR A 47 9.54 31.83 -12.53
N ILE A 48 9.53 31.02 -11.49
CA ILE A 48 9.50 31.47 -10.11
C ILE A 48 10.94 31.53 -9.62
N ARG A 49 11.35 32.76 -9.29
CA ARG A 49 12.57 33.16 -8.58
C ARG A 49 12.83 32.13 -7.47
N ARG A 50 14.00 31.47 -7.51
CA ARG A 50 14.47 30.60 -6.44
C ARG A 50 14.49 31.37 -5.12
N GLN A 51 13.52 31.13 -4.27
CA GLN A 51 13.68 31.46 -2.85
C GLN A 51 14.68 30.48 -2.23
N PRO A 52 15.48 30.89 -1.25
CA PRO A 52 16.43 30.02 -0.58
C PRO A 52 15.64 28.87 0.04
N LYS A 53 16.14 27.65 -0.14
CA LYS A 53 15.64 26.46 0.55
C LYS A 53 15.72 26.73 2.04
N ILE A 54 14.61 27.04 2.67
CA ILE A 54 14.47 26.85 4.10
C ILE A 54 14.70 25.34 4.29
N ALA A 55 15.82 25.01 4.91
CA ALA A 55 16.11 23.66 5.32
C ALA A 55 14.90 23.23 6.18
N ALA A 56 14.01 22.43 5.62
CA ALA A 56 13.04 21.69 6.39
C ALA A 56 13.87 20.98 7.44
N GLY A 57 13.66 21.34 8.71
CA GLY A 57 14.42 20.81 9.81
C GLY A 57 14.48 19.30 9.63
N SER A 58 15.66 18.82 9.36
CA SER A 58 15.95 17.41 9.26
C SER A 58 15.76 16.84 10.66
N HIS A 59 14.51 16.56 11.03
CA HIS A 59 14.25 15.44 11.92
C HIS A 59 14.72 14.23 11.14
N ALA A 60 16.05 14.03 11.16
CA ALA A 60 16.69 12.87 10.63
C ALA A 60 15.90 11.68 11.14
N LEU A 61 15.11 11.06 10.26
CA LEU A 61 14.48 9.79 10.51
C LEU A 61 15.61 8.84 10.87
N ARG A 62 15.84 8.72 12.17
CA ARG A 62 16.91 7.87 12.72
C ARG A 62 16.58 6.47 12.25
N ARG A 63 17.32 6.00 11.25
CA ARG A 63 17.22 4.62 10.76
C ARG A 63 17.26 3.71 11.96
N PRO A 64 16.26 2.85 12.20
CA PRO A 64 16.38 1.84 13.21
C PRO A 64 17.55 0.93 12.82
N SER A 65 18.66 1.02 13.55
CA SER A 65 19.94 0.44 13.18
C SER A 65 20.11 -1.02 13.62
N SER A 66 19.04 -1.71 14.01
CA SER A 66 19.16 -3.10 14.42
C SER A 66 18.09 -4.00 13.81
N ASN A 67 18.48 -5.24 13.48
CA ASN A 67 17.56 -6.31 13.04
C ASN A 67 16.43 -6.57 14.08
N ALA A 68 16.68 -6.27 15.36
CA ALA A 68 15.70 -6.38 16.44
C ALA A 68 14.51 -5.45 16.22
N THR A 69 14.72 -4.18 15.87
CA THR A 69 13.63 -3.22 15.63
C THR A 69 12.73 -3.64 14.46
N ARG A 70 13.24 -4.36 13.47
CA ARG A 70 12.46 -4.90 12.37
C ARG A 70 11.59 -6.10 12.75
N LEU A 71 11.99 -6.87 13.75
CA LEU A 71 11.24 -8.05 14.22
C LEU A 71 10.12 -7.67 15.19
N TYR A 72 10.40 -6.68 16.06
CA TYR A 72 9.50 -6.29 17.15
C TYR A 72 8.74 -4.97 16.90
N GLY A 73 9.00 -4.29 15.79
CA GLY A 73 8.26 -3.09 15.39
C GLY A 73 6.81 -3.40 15.01
N ARG A 74 5.90 -2.50 15.37
CA ARG A 74 4.51 -2.52 14.89
C ARG A 74 4.51 -2.27 13.39
N ARG A 75 3.52 -2.78 12.67
CA ARG A 75 3.46 -2.72 11.22
C ARG A 75 2.17 -2.07 10.74
N SER A 76 2.31 -1.28 9.70
CA SER A 76 1.20 -0.70 8.98
C SER A 76 1.44 -0.79 7.47
N VAL A 77 0.40 -1.00 6.71
CA VAL A 77 0.42 -0.84 5.26
C VAL A 77 -0.21 0.50 4.93
N VAL A 78 0.54 1.36 4.25
CA VAL A 78 0.00 2.60 3.70
C VAL A 78 0.22 2.59 2.19
N LYS A 79 -0.88 2.61 1.43
CA LYS A 79 -0.87 2.74 -0.03
C LYS A 79 -1.35 4.14 -0.37
N ALA A 80 -0.58 4.88 -1.16
CA ALA A 80 -0.93 6.23 -1.60
C ALA A 80 -1.13 6.26 -3.11
N SER A 81 -2.16 6.96 -3.55
CA SER A 81 -2.45 7.25 -4.94
C SER A 81 -3.05 8.64 -5.06
N PHE A 82 -3.14 9.18 -6.27
CA PHE A 82 -3.83 10.42 -6.55
C PHE A 82 -4.74 10.30 -7.76
N ARG A 83 -5.81 11.10 -7.77
CA ARG A 83 -6.75 11.18 -8.88
C ARG A 83 -6.81 12.62 -9.38
N ARG A 84 -6.58 12.80 -10.68
CA ARG A 84 -6.79 14.09 -11.33
C ARG A 84 -8.25 14.23 -11.73
N ASN A 85 -8.77 15.43 -11.56
CA ASN A 85 -10.10 15.77 -12.06
C ASN A 85 -10.03 15.94 -13.58
N ARG A 86 -10.35 14.88 -14.32
CA ARG A 86 -10.38 14.89 -15.79
C ARG A 86 -11.80 14.97 -16.34
N HIS A 87 -12.75 14.48 -15.58
CA HIS A 87 -14.16 14.38 -15.92
C HIS A 87 -14.98 14.56 -14.65
N ASN A 88 -15.93 15.48 -14.66
CA ASN A 88 -16.82 15.68 -13.53
C ASN A 88 -17.53 14.36 -13.16
N GLY A 89 -17.54 14.03 -11.87
CA GLY A 89 -18.22 12.84 -11.33
C GLY A 89 -17.31 11.64 -11.01
N GLY A 90 -16.03 11.62 -11.43
CA GLY A 90 -15.13 10.50 -11.20
C GLY A 90 -14.72 10.31 -9.74
N TRP A 91 -14.54 11.40 -9.01
CA TRP A 91 -14.21 11.39 -7.57
C TRP A 91 -15.45 11.06 -6.75
N THR A 92 -16.57 11.68 -7.07
CA THR A 92 -17.88 11.40 -6.45
C THR A 92 -18.28 9.94 -6.64
N ALA A 93 -18.07 9.35 -7.81
CA ALA A 93 -18.30 7.92 -8.06
C ALA A 93 -17.38 7.04 -7.20
N HIS A 94 -16.11 7.44 -7.01
CA HIS A 94 -15.19 6.74 -6.14
C HIS A 94 -15.59 6.83 -4.67
N ALA A 95 -15.95 8.01 -4.17
CA ALA A 95 -16.44 8.20 -2.80
C ALA A 95 -17.72 7.38 -2.54
N ARG A 96 -18.65 7.35 -3.51
CA ARG A 96 -19.85 6.50 -3.44
C ARG A 96 -19.50 5.02 -3.39
N TYR A 97 -18.46 4.61 -4.12
CA TYR A 97 -17.94 3.26 -4.05
C TYR A 97 -17.46 2.93 -2.63
N LEU A 98 -16.61 3.75 -2.03
CA LEU A 98 -16.09 3.54 -0.68
C LEU A 98 -17.20 3.53 0.38
N ALA A 99 -18.16 4.45 0.29
CA ALA A 99 -19.29 4.51 1.20
C ALA A 99 -20.18 3.25 1.15
N ARG A 100 -20.34 2.60 -0.02
CA ARG A 100 -21.12 1.37 -0.16
C ARG A 100 -20.43 0.16 0.46
N GLU A 101 -19.11 0.08 0.41
CA GLU A 101 -18.35 -1.02 1.03
C GLU A 101 -18.44 -1.02 2.55
N ASN A 102 -18.63 0.14 3.17
CA ASN A 102 -18.84 0.26 4.61
C ASN A 102 -20.28 -0.06 5.06
N ALA A 103 -21.24 -0.10 4.15
CA ALA A 103 -22.66 -0.37 4.43
C ALA A 103 -22.95 -1.82 4.86
N GLN A 104 -22.01 -2.54 5.46
CA GLN A 104 -22.14 -3.98 5.77
C GLN A 104 -22.70 -4.30 7.14
N ARG A 105 -23.02 -3.34 7.96
CA ARG A 105 -24.05 -3.53 8.97
C ARG A 105 -25.36 -3.21 8.26
N ALA A 106 -26.22 -4.23 8.12
CA ALA A 106 -27.51 -4.12 7.45
C ALA A 106 -28.21 -2.80 7.81
N ASN A 107 -28.48 -1.95 6.81
CA ASN A 107 -29.17 -0.64 6.87
C ASN A 107 -28.36 0.60 7.32
N GLU A 108 -27.05 0.56 7.49
CA GLU A 108 -26.28 1.78 7.68
C GLU A 108 -25.68 2.22 6.34
N ARG A 109 -26.02 3.43 5.87
CA ARG A 109 -25.25 4.11 4.82
C ARG A 109 -23.81 4.22 5.32
N GLY A 110 -22.82 3.85 4.48
CA GLY A 110 -21.42 3.97 4.83
C GLY A 110 -21.03 5.41 5.12
N LEU A 111 -21.12 5.76 6.40
CA LEU A 111 -20.80 7.08 6.89
C LEU A 111 -19.30 7.18 7.11
N GLY A 112 -18.74 8.29 6.67
CA GLY A 112 -17.35 8.64 6.89
C GLY A 112 -17.13 9.42 8.19
N PHE A 113 -15.87 9.79 8.41
CA PHE A 113 -15.45 10.66 9.51
C PHE A 113 -14.35 11.62 9.04
N ASP A 114 -14.19 12.73 9.74
CA ASP A 114 -13.10 13.69 9.58
C ASP A 114 -12.35 13.95 10.91
N ALA A 115 -11.64 15.05 10.99
CA ALA A 115 -10.87 15.43 12.16
C ALA A 115 -11.70 15.56 13.45
N VAL A 116 -12.97 15.93 13.32
CA VAL A 116 -13.83 16.33 14.46
C VAL A 116 -15.14 15.54 14.49
N ARG A 117 -15.67 15.15 13.34
CA ARG A 117 -17.02 14.59 13.20
C ARG A 117 -16.97 13.16 12.73
N ASP A 118 -17.91 12.38 13.25
CA ASP A 118 -18.30 11.06 12.71
C ASP A 118 -19.65 11.19 11.99
N GLY A 119 -19.98 10.22 11.17
CA GLY A 119 -21.28 10.18 10.50
C GLY A 119 -21.41 11.11 9.30
N LEU A 120 -20.31 11.47 8.64
CA LEU A 120 -20.29 12.33 7.46
C LEU A 120 -20.69 11.57 6.20
N ASP A 121 -21.31 12.27 5.25
CA ASP A 121 -21.45 11.78 3.88
C ASP A 121 -20.16 12.07 3.08
N PRO A 122 -19.32 11.04 2.82
CA PRO A 122 -18.08 11.24 2.07
C PRO A 122 -18.35 11.63 0.61
N VAL A 123 -19.53 11.29 0.09
CA VAL A 123 -19.94 11.63 -1.29
C VAL A 123 -20.21 13.12 -1.42
N ALA A 124 -20.89 13.73 -0.43
CA ALA A 124 -21.14 15.17 -0.41
C ALA A 124 -19.81 15.94 -0.31
N THR A 125 -18.94 15.57 0.65
CA THR A 125 -17.64 16.21 0.83
C THR A 125 -16.79 16.19 -0.45
N VAL A 126 -16.68 15.01 -1.08
CA VAL A 126 -15.85 14.86 -2.30
C VAL A 126 -16.47 15.57 -3.50
N ARG A 127 -17.79 15.64 -3.59
CA ARG A 127 -18.49 16.36 -4.66
C ARG A 127 -18.16 17.86 -4.63
N ASP A 128 -18.07 18.44 -3.44
CA ASP A 128 -17.71 19.85 -3.29
C ASP A 128 -16.28 20.13 -3.78
N TRP A 129 -15.32 19.25 -3.44
CA TRP A 129 -13.95 19.38 -3.95
C TRP A 129 -13.87 19.20 -5.47
N GLU A 130 -14.64 18.26 -6.02
CA GLU A 130 -14.62 17.93 -7.45
C GLU A 130 -15.04 19.09 -8.35
N GLN A 131 -15.81 20.06 -7.81
CA GLN A 131 -16.27 21.23 -8.58
C GLN A 131 -15.14 22.19 -8.94
N SER A 132 -14.11 22.32 -8.09
CA SER A 132 -13.07 23.34 -8.22
C SER A 132 -11.65 22.80 -8.27
N ASP A 133 -11.41 21.61 -7.74
CA ASP A 133 -10.06 21.12 -7.51
C ASP A 133 -9.56 20.25 -8.67
N GLN A 134 -8.24 20.28 -8.89
CA GLN A 134 -7.60 19.51 -9.96
C GLN A 134 -7.09 18.15 -9.52
N LEU A 135 -6.92 17.92 -8.22
CA LEU A 135 -6.29 16.72 -7.67
C LEU A 135 -6.88 16.35 -6.32
N MET A 136 -7.08 15.07 -6.10
CA MET A 136 -7.43 14.46 -4.82
C MET A 136 -6.44 13.34 -4.50
N TRP A 137 -5.91 13.30 -3.30
CA TRP A 137 -5.13 12.20 -2.78
C TRP A 137 -6.02 11.12 -2.19
N SER A 138 -5.62 9.87 -2.38
CA SER A 138 -6.32 8.71 -1.81
C SER A 138 -5.30 7.80 -1.14
N PHE A 139 -5.55 7.46 0.12
CA PHE A 139 -4.72 6.56 0.90
C PHE A 139 -5.54 5.37 1.39
N ILE A 140 -4.87 4.24 1.55
CA ILE A 140 -5.37 3.09 2.30
C ILE A 140 -4.43 2.92 3.47
N VAL A 141 -4.96 2.95 4.68
CA VAL A 141 -4.21 2.77 5.93
C VAL A 141 -4.69 1.49 6.59
N SER A 142 -3.83 0.48 6.71
CA SER A 142 -4.15 -0.83 7.29
C SER A 142 -3.08 -1.22 8.30
N PRO A 143 -3.28 -0.89 9.57
CA PRO A 143 -2.46 -1.38 10.67
C PRO A 143 -2.60 -2.89 10.85
N GLU A 144 -1.51 -3.60 11.12
CA GLU A 144 -1.58 -5.04 11.42
C GLU A 144 -2.35 -5.32 12.74
N ASP A 145 -2.29 -4.38 13.68
CA ASP A 145 -2.96 -4.44 14.98
C ASP A 145 -4.29 -3.63 14.99
N ALA A 146 -4.98 -3.49 13.85
CA ALA A 146 -6.19 -2.66 13.71
C ALA A 146 -7.31 -3.01 14.70
N GLU A 147 -7.42 -4.26 15.12
CA GLU A 147 -8.41 -4.73 16.11
C GLU A 147 -8.09 -4.30 17.55
N ARG A 148 -6.86 -3.85 17.81
CA ARG A 148 -6.36 -3.50 19.15
C ARG A 148 -6.27 -2.01 19.40
N ILE A 149 -6.53 -1.19 18.39
CA ILE A 149 -6.49 0.26 18.42
C ILE A 149 -7.82 0.85 17.99
N ASN A 150 -8.11 2.07 18.40
CA ASN A 150 -9.18 2.85 17.79
C ASN A 150 -8.71 3.33 16.42
N LEU A 151 -9.19 2.70 15.37
CA LEU A 151 -8.73 2.96 14.00
C LEU A 151 -9.05 4.39 13.52
N ARG A 152 -10.17 4.98 13.96
CA ARG A 152 -10.54 6.36 13.64
C ARG A 152 -9.60 7.35 14.32
N ASP A 153 -9.30 7.16 15.59
CA ASP A 153 -8.37 8.01 16.32
C ASP A 153 -6.95 7.85 15.78
N HIS A 154 -6.56 6.64 15.38
CA HIS A 154 -5.29 6.42 14.72
C HIS A 154 -5.16 7.26 13.43
N VAL A 155 -6.21 7.29 12.60
CA VAL A 155 -6.21 8.10 11.36
C VAL A 155 -6.20 9.59 11.67
N ARG A 156 -6.96 10.05 12.65
CA ARG A 156 -6.95 11.46 13.12
C ARG A 156 -5.53 11.88 13.55
N ASN A 157 -4.89 11.04 14.36
CA ASN A 157 -3.52 11.28 14.80
C ASN A 157 -2.52 11.25 13.64
N LEU A 158 -2.70 10.33 12.68
CA LEU A 158 -1.87 10.23 11.49
C LEU A 158 -1.95 11.52 10.65
N ILE A 159 -3.16 12.02 10.41
CA ILE A 159 -3.36 13.26 9.68
C ILE A 159 -2.78 14.45 10.43
N ALA A 160 -2.98 14.56 11.73
CA ALA A 160 -2.40 15.63 12.54
C ALA A 160 -0.86 15.66 12.48
N GLU A 161 -0.20 14.49 12.41
CA GLU A 161 1.24 14.40 12.18
C GLU A 161 1.61 14.75 10.72
N MET A 162 0.78 14.37 9.75
CA MET A 162 1.00 14.76 8.34
C MET A 162 0.88 16.27 8.16
N GLU A 163 -0.09 16.92 8.79
CA GLU A 163 -0.27 18.37 8.77
C GLU A 163 0.98 19.10 9.30
N ARG A 164 1.54 18.62 10.42
CA ARG A 164 2.80 19.16 10.96
C ARG A 164 3.97 19.00 10.01
N ASN A 165 4.08 17.84 9.37
CA ASN A 165 5.19 17.57 8.43
C ASN A 165 5.06 18.31 7.10
N LEU A 166 3.83 18.60 6.66
CA LEU A 166 3.52 19.29 5.41
C LEU A 166 3.34 20.81 5.60
N ASP A 167 3.37 21.26 6.87
CA ASP A 167 3.17 22.67 7.25
C ASP A 167 1.90 23.27 6.62
N THR A 168 0.77 22.54 6.78
CA THR A 168 -0.55 22.98 6.30
C THR A 168 -1.64 22.14 6.93
N ARG A 169 -2.83 22.73 7.16
CA ARG A 169 -4.02 21.96 7.45
C ARG A 169 -4.45 21.17 6.23
N LEU A 170 -5.02 19.99 6.50
CA LEU A 170 -5.54 19.11 5.48
C LEU A 170 -7.05 18.99 5.62
N GLU A 171 -7.74 19.14 4.49
CA GLU A 171 -9.16 18.83 4.40
C GLU A 171 -9.30 17.40 3.92
N TRP A 172 -10.01 16.56 4.67
CA TRP A 172 -10.07 15.14 4.41
C TRP A 172 -11.35 14.49 4.92
N VAL A 173 -11.68 13.37 4.34
CA VAL A 173 -12.74 12.46 4.81
C VAL A 173 -12.26 11.02 4.72
N ALA A 174 -12.62 10.21 5.67
CA ALA A 174 -12.22 8.81 5.72
C ALA A 174 -13.42 7.88 5.92
N VAL A 175 -13.27 6.65 5.46
CA VAL A 175 -14.25 5.56 5.58
C VAL A 175 -13.54 4.31 6.06
N ASP A 176 -13.97 3.76 7.18
CA ASP A 176 -13.39 2.55 7.78
C ASP A 176 -14.08 1.29 7.25
N HIS A 177 -13.28 0.28 6.89
CA HIS A 177 -13.75 -1.01 6.37
C HIS A 177 -13.34 -2.14 7.31
N HIS A 178 -14.32 -2.75 7.98
CA HIS A 178 -14.13 -3.83 8.96
C HIS A 178 -14.38 -5.24 8.40
N ASN A 179 -14.93 -5.33 7.20
CA ASN A 179 -15.42 -6.60 6.63
C ASN A 179 -14.45 -7.29 5.67
N THR A 180 -13.18 -6.93 5.73
CA THR A 180 -12.11 -7.53 4.97
C THR A 180 -11.21 -8.33 5.92
N GLU A 181 -10.48 -9.33 5.40
CA GLU A 181 -9.47 -10.05 6.19
C GLU A 181 -8.48 -9.12 6.90
N ASP A 182 -8.22 -7.96 6.29
CA ASP A 182 -7.36 -6.92 6.85
C ASP A 182 -8.21 -5.64 7.02
N THR A 183 -8.59 -5.31 8.24
CA THR A 183 -9.29 -4.06 8.58
C THR A 183 -8.47 -2.85 8.15
N HIS A 184 -9.09 -1.91 7.46
CA HIS A 184 -8.39 -0.74 6.91
C HIS A 184 -9.30 0.48 6.77
N VAL A 185 -8.68 1.64 6.56
CA VAL A 185 -9.36 2.90 6.30
C VAL A 185 -9.01 3.40 4.91
N HIS A 186 -10.02 3.79 4.15
CA HIS A 186 -9.86 4.64 2.98
C HIS A 186 -9.91 6.10 3.41
N LEU A 187 -8.84 6.83 3.10
CA LEU A 187 -8.67 8.21 3.44
C LEU A 187 -8.57 9.03 2.15
N LEU A 188 -9.48 9.96 1.94
CA LEU A 188 -9.47 10.90 0.84
C LEU A 188 -9.04 12.26 1.37
N VAL A 189 -8.04 12.86 0.74
CA VAL A 189 -7.47 14.15 1.15
C VAL A 189 -7.56 15.10 -0.02
N ARG A 190 -8.07 16.30 0.22
CA ARG A 190 -8.16 17.38 -0.75
C ARG A 190 -6.77 17.75 -1.26
N GLY A 191 -6.64 17.91 -2.55
CA GLY A 191 -5.35 18.22 -3.20
C GLY A 191 -4.94 19.69 -3.13
N VAL A 192 -5.52 20.46 -2.21
CA VAL A 192 -5.32 21.89 -2.04
C VAL A 192 -4.94 22.17 -0.59
N ARG A 193 -3.95 23.03 -0.37
CA ARG A 193 -3.50 23.51 0.94
C ARG A 193 -4.47 24.56 1.47
N GLU A 194 -4.38 24.91 2.75
CA GLU A 194 -5.15 25.97 3.38
C GLU A 194 -4.96 27.35 2.69
N ASP A 195 -3.79 27.59 2.11
CA ASP A 195 -3.48 28.83 1.36
C ASP A 195 -3.93 28.80 -0.10
N GLY A 196 -4.68 27.79 -0.52
CA GLY A 196 -5.21 27.63 -1.88
C GLY A 196 -4.21 27.07 -2.90
N ARG A 197 -2.95 26.83 -2.54
CA ARG A 197 -1.95 26.24 -3.42
C ARG A 197 -2.15 24.72 -3.54
N PRO A 198 -1.69 24.09 -4.64
CA PRO A 198 -1.71 22.64 -4.75
C PRO A 198 -0.96 21.94 -3.60
N LEU A 199 -1.53 20.88 -3.06
CA LEU A 199 -0.89 20.05 -2.06
C LEU A 199 0.12 19.12 -2.72
N GLU A 200 1.39 19.47 -2.63
CA GLU A 200 2.50 18.64 -3.09
C GLU A 200 3.05 17.81 -1.92
N ILE A 201 3.15 16.49 -2.15
CA ILE A 201 3.68 15.56 -1.16
C ILE A 201 4.94 14.90 -1.73
N ASP A 202 6.04 14.99 -0.99
CA ASP A 202 7.32 14.39 -1.39
C ASP A 202 7.19 12.88 -1.64
N ARG A 203 7.90 12.38 -2.65
CA ARG A 203 7.82 10.98 -3.08
C ARG A 203 8.31 10.00 -2.01
N GLU A 204 9.38 10.32 -1.30
CA GLU A 204 9.92 9.44 -0.25
C GLU A 204 9.01 9.47 0.98
N TYR A 205 8.39 10.62 1.27
CA TYR A 205 7.39 10.73 2.31
C TYR A 205 6.16 9.87 1.99
N LEU A 206 5.66 9.86 0.74
CA LEU A 206 4.57 8.98 0.28
C LEU A 206 4.94 7.50 0.35
N LYS A 207 6.19 7.13 0.00
CA LYS A 207 6.61 5.74 -0.05
C LYS A 207 6.91 5.13 1.32
N ARG A 208 7.44 5.94 2.23
CA ARG A 208 7.96 5.47 3.51
C ARG A 208 7.48 6.31 4.69
N GLY A 209 7.54 7.63 4.59
CA GLY A 209 7.31 8.55 5.70
C GLY A 209 5.96 8.35 6.38
N ILE A 210 4.88 8.31 5.60
CA ILE A 210 3.53 8.14 6.15
C ILE A 210 3.36 6.76 6.81
N ARG A 211 3.92 5.71 6.20
CA ARG A 211 3.89 4.37 6.81
C ARG A 211 4.66 4.33 8.12
N GLU A 212 5.88 4.83 8.15
CA GLU A 212 6.71 4.88 9.36
C GLU A 212 6.06 5.73 10.45
N LEU A 213 5.31 6.76 10.06
CA LEU A 213 4.53 7.58 10.96
C LEU A 213 3.38 6.76 11.58
N SER A 214 2.61 6.04 10.78
CA SER A 214 1.56 5.14 11.24
C SER A 214 2.12 4.07 12.19
N GLU A 215 3.25 3.44 11.85
CA GLU A 215 3.92 2.43 12.67
C GLU A 215 4.34 3.00 14.05
N ARG A 216 4.90 4.23 14.09
CA ARG A 216 5.25 4.91 15.34
C ARG A 216 4.04 5.26 16.21
N LEU A 217 2.92 5.65 15.59
CA LEU A 217 1.69 5.92 16.32
C LEU A 217 1.14 4.67 17.00
N ILE A 218 1.14 3.53 16.29
CA ILE A 218 0.73 2.25 16.86
C ILE A 218 1.68 1.84 18.00
N GLU A 219 2.99 2.02 17.81
CA GLU A 219 3.97 1.70 18.83
C GLU A 219 3.84 2.60 20.07
N ARG A 220 3.44 3.88 19.89
CA ARG A 220 3.14 4.79 21.00
C ARG A 220 1.93 4.33 21.81
N GLU A 221 0.91 3.80 21.16
CA GLU A 221 -0.34 3.35 21.78
C GLU A 221 -0.21 1.98 22.45
N LEU A 222 0.37 1.00 21.75
CA LEU A 222 0.43 -0.40 22.18
C LEU A 222 1.78 -0.81 22.79
N GLY A 223 2.78 0.05 22.73
CA GLY A 223 4.17 -0.29 23.02
C GLY A 223 4.82 -1.15 21.93
N PRO A 224 6.12 -1.46 22.08
CA PRO A 224 6.80 -2.37 21.17
C PRO A 224 6.16 -3.77 21.21
N ARG A 225 6.20 -4.47 20.09
CA ARG A 225 5.66 -5.84 19.99
C ARG A 225 6.49 -6.78 20.86
N SER A 226 5.83 -7.57 21.68
CA SER A 226 6.50 -8.65 22.43
C SER A 226 7.03 -9.75 21.49
N GLU A 227 7.99 -10.53 21.93
CA GLU A 227 8.50 -11.67 21.16
C GLU A 227 7.39 -12.65 20.80
N ARG A 228 6.50 -12.94 21.75
CA ARG A 228 5.34 -13.80 21.53
C ARG A 228 4.41 -13.27 20.43
N GLU A 229 4.10 -11.97 20.45
CA GLU A 229 3.27 -11.34 19.39
C GLU A 229 3.96 -11.41 18.03
N ALA A 230 5.28 -11.19 17.97
CA ALA A 230 6.04 -11.29 16.73
C ALA A 230 6.04 -12.73 16.17
N LEU A 231 6.18 -13.72 17.02
CA LEU A 231 6.13 -15.14 16.62
C LEU A 231 4.75 -15.56 16.14
N LEU A 232 3.68 -15.12 16.80
CA LEU A 232 2.29 -15.39 16.37
C LEU A 232 1.97 -14.71 15.03
N ALA A 233 2.46 -13.49 14.81
CA ALA A 233 2.30 -12.81 13.52
C ALA A 233 3.05 -13.54 12.39
N ARG A 234 4.24 -14.09 12.67
CA ARG A 234 4.97 -14.91 11.70
C ARG A 234 4.25 -16.23 11.41
N GLU A 235 3.69 -16.88 12.40
CA GLU A 235 2.95 -18.12 12.23
C GLU A 235 1.81 -17.96 11.23
N ARG A 236 1.01 -16.87 11.36
CA ARG A 236 -0.04 -16.53 10.39
C ARG A 236 0.48 -16.28 8.98
N ALA A 237 1.78 -15.98 8.81
CA ALA A 237 2.38 -15.73 7.51
C ALA A 237 2.91 -17.00 6.82
N ILE A 238 2.97 -18.16 7.50
CA ILE A 238 3.54 -19.40 6.96
C ILE A 238 2.80 -19.86 5.70
N GLU A 239 1.47 -19.88 5.74
CA GLU A 239 0.62 -20.38 4.65
C GLU A 239 0.07 -19.27 3.73
N ARG A 240 0.53 -18.02 3.89
CA ARG A 240 0.09 -16.94 3.01
C ARG A 240 0.72 -17.05 1.62
N GLU A 241 -0.09 -17.09 0.57
CA GLU A 241 0.37 -17.05 -0.82
C GLU A 241 0.75 -15.63 -1.27
N GLN A 242 1.61 -14.99 -0.51
CA GLN A 242 2.15 -13.66 -0.77
C GLN A 242 3.60 -13.58 -0.29
N TRP A 243 4.34 -12.58 -0.79
CA TRP A 243 5.70 -12.32 -0.35
C TRP A 243 5.74 -11.79 1.08
N THR A 244 6.23 -12.61 2.00
CA THR A 244 6.24 -12.34 3.44
C THR A 244 7.65 -11.95 3.94
N GLU A 245 7.77 -11.63 5.23
CA GLU A 245 9.08 -11.44 5.84
C GLU A 245 9.85 -12.75 6.04
N ILE A 246 9.13 -13.88 6.14
CA ILE A 246 9.76 -15.19 6.23
C ILE A 246 10.51 -15.45 4.93
N ASP A 247 9.89 -15.16 3.77
CA ASP A 247 10.53 -15.28 2.46
C ASP A 247 11.77 -14.40 2.34
N ARG A 248 11.73 -13.17 2.85
CA ARG A 248 12.92 -12.31 2.91
C ARG A 248 14.03 -12.87 3.80
N ALA A 249 13.67 -13.53 4.90
CA ALA A 249 14.65 -14.20 5.77
C ALA A 249 15.27 -15.41 5.06
N LEU A 250 14.46 -16.22 4.38
CA LEU A 250 14.92 -17.34 3.57
C LEU A 250 15.86 -16.90 2.45
N HIS A 251 15.53 -15.83 1.71
CA HIS A 251 16.41 -15.29 0.66
C HIS A 251 17.76 -14.79 1.20
N ARG A 252 17.76 -14.13 2.37
CA ARG A 252 19.02 -13.70 3.00
C ARG A 252 19.86 -14.89 3.44
N ARG A 253 19.23 -15.98 3.86
CA ARG A 253 19.90 -17.20 4.29
C ARG A 253 20.44 -18.00 3.09
N ALA A 254 19.68 -18.10 2.05
CA ALA A 254 19.99 -18.87 0.85
C ALA A 254 21.20 -18.33 0.05
N GLY A 255 21.48 -17.02 0.14
CA GLY A 255 22.57 -16.44 -0.67
C GLY A 255 22.34 -16.54 -2.18
N PHE A 256 23.41 -16.64 -2.92
CA PHE A 256 23.40 -16.70 -4.41
C PHE A 256 23.02 -18.08 -4.95
N ASP A 257 23.34 -19.16 -4.24
CA ASP A 257 23.07 -20.54 -4.62
C ASP A 257 21.60 -20.95 -4.40
N ARG A 258 20.83 -20.11 -3.71
CA ARG A 258 19.43 -20.33 -3.33
C ARG A 258 19.22 -21.56 -2.44
N ILE A 259 20.26 -22.05 -1.81
CA ILE A 259 20.19 -23.19 -0.90
C ILE A 259 20.01 -22.71 0.52
N VAL A 260 18.99 -23.21 1.20
CA VAL A 260 18.72 -22.98 2.63
C VAL A 260 19.00 -24.26 3.39
N ASN A 261 20.03 -24.26 4.22
CA ASN A 261 20.43 -25.42 5.04
C ASN A 261 20.29 -25.08 6.54
N TYR A 262 19.72 -26.01 7.31
CA TYR A 262 19.52 -25.91 8.76
C TYR A 262 20.35 -26.90 9.58
N ASP A 263 21.21 -27.72 8.97
CA ASP A 263 21.95 -28.80 9.67
C ASP A 263 22.90 -28.26 10.73
N HIS A 264 23.52 -27.10 10.46
CA HIS A 264 24.51 -26.49 11.33
C HIS A 264 23.97 -25.27 12.10
N ILE A 265 22.65 -25.11 12.17
CA ILE A 265 22.06 -23.98 12.88
C ILE A 265 21.71 -24.40 14.30
N GLU A 266 22.51 -23.89 15.24
CA GLU A 266 22.22 -23.94 16.66
C GLU A 266 21.50 -22.66 17.11
N PRO A 267 20.19 -22.74 17.42
CA PRO A 267 19.46 -21.57 17.87
C PRO A 267 19.97 -21.12 19.25
N ARG A 268 20.32 -19.83 19.36
CA ARG A 268 20.87 -19.23 20.58
C ARG A 268 19.88 -19.15 21.74
N ASN A 269 18.59 -19.17 21.46
CA ASN A 269 17.50 -19.11 22.44
C ASN A 269 16.22 -19.70 21.86
N GLU A 270 15.19 -19.83 22.70
CA GLU A 270 13.89 -20.43 22.34
C GLU A 270 13.21 -19.67 21.17
N GLY A 271 13.20 -18.34 21.19
CA GLY A 271 12.65 -17.57 20.09
C GLY A 271 13.36 -17.79 18.76
N ALA A 272 14.70 -18.00 18.76
CA ALA A 272 15.45 -18.38 17.57
C ALA A 272 15.07 -19.78 17.08
N ARG A 273 14.82 -20.73 18.00
CA ARG A 273 14.36 -22.10 17.71
C ARG A 273 12.99 -22.07 17.01
N VAL A 274 12.04 -21.35 17.59
CA VAL A 274 10.69 -21.19 17.00
C VAL A 274 10.77 -20.53 15.62
N ARG A 275 11.57 -19.48 15.45
CA ARG A 275 11.76 -18.84 14.14
C ARG A 275 12.33 -19.77 13.08
N ALA A 276 13.31 -20.60 13.44
CA ALA A 276 13.87 -21.60 12.53
C ALA A 276 12.82 -22.65 12.14
N ALA A 277 12.01 -23.11 13.10
CA ALA A 277 10.90 -24.03 12.83
C ALA A 277 9.89 -23.39 11.86
N GLN A 278 9.47 -22.14 12.08
CA GLN A 278 8.55 -21.42 11.20
C GLN A 278 9.13 -21.20 9.78
N GLU A 279 10.44 -21.01 9.65
CA GLU A 279 11.12 -20.93 8.36
C GLU A 279 11.08 -22.29 7.63
N MET A 280 11.31 -23.40 8.34
CA MET A 280 11.20 -24.75 7.77
C MET A 280 9.74 -25.07 7.38
N ASP A 281 8.76 -24.68 8.20
CA ASP A 281 7.33 -24.85 7.86
C ASP A 281 6.96 -24.04 6.63
N ARG A 282 7.49 -22.82 6.49
CA ARG A 282 7.33 -22.03 5.28
C ARG A 282 7.94 -22.73 4.07
N LEU A 283 9.13 -23.31 4.19
CA LEU A 283 9.76 -24.06 3.10
C LEU A 283 8.93 -25.27 2.67
N ARG A 284 8.36 -26.02 3.62
CA ARG A 284 7.42 -27.12 3.33
C ARG A 284 6.16 -26.63 2.61
N TYR A 285 5.66 -25.46 2.99
CA TYR A 285 4.53 -24.85 2.27
C TYR A 285 4.92 -24.39 0.86
N LEU A 286 6.08 -23.76 0.70
CA LEU A 286 6.61 -23.37 -0.61
C LEU A 286 6.88 -24.58 -1.52
N GLU A 287 7.29 -25.71 -0.96
CA GLU A 287 7.45 -26.98 -1.69
C GLU A 287 6.10 -27.44 -2.27
N LYS A 288 5.01 -27.41 -1.48
CA LYS A 288 3.65 -27.69 -1.98
C LYS A 288 3.22 -26.76 -3.12
N LEU A 289 3.71 -25.54 -3.13
CA LEU A 289 3.44 -24.56 -4.18
C LEU A 289 4.38 -24.68 -5.40
N GLY A 290 5.39 -25.57 -5.38
CA GLY A 290 6.42 -25.68 -6.40
C GLY A 290 7.43 -24.54 -6.39
N LEU A 291 7.54 -23.78 -5.29
CA LEU A 291 8.42 -22.64 -5.14
C LEU A 291 9.69 -22.94 -4.31
N ALA A 292 9.79 -24.13 -3.78
CA ALA A 292 10.99 -24.69 -3.19
C ALA A 292 11.08 -26.18 -3.55
N ARG A 293 12.30 -26.72 -3.60
CA ARG A 293 12.57 -28.14 -3.78
C ARG A 293 13.37 -28.65 -2.59
N ARG A 294 12.90 -29.68 -1.96
CA ARG A 294 13.61 -30.34 -0.87
C ARG A 294 14.79 -31.15 -1.43
N ILE A 295 15.98 -30.91 -0.89
CA ILE A 295 17.19 -31.66 -1.23
C ILE A 295 17.40 -32.80 -0.25
N ASP A 296 17.28 -32.50 1.06
CA ASP A 296 17.34 -33.46 2.15
C ASP A 296 16.40 -33.05 3.30
N GLU A 297 16.51 -33.65 4.48
CA GLU A 297 15.60 -33.42 5.62
C GLU A 297 15.57 -31.97 6.09
N ARG A 298 16.69 -31.26 5.98
CA ARG A 298 16.88 -29.89 6.51
C ARG A 298 17.42 -28.92 5.49
N THR A 299 17.44 -29.30 4.20
CA THR A 299 17.96 -28.48 3.12
C THR A 299 16.96 -28.34 1.98
N TRP A 300 16.75 -27.11 1.54
CA TRP A 300 15.86 -26.76 0.41
C TRP A 300 16.57 -25.83 -0.57
N GLU A 301 16.23 -25.98 -1.83
CA GLU A 301 16.56 -25.04 -2.90
C GLU A 301 15.34 -24.18 -3.23
N LEU A 302 15.49 -22.86 -3.17
CA LEU A 302 14.44 -21.92 -3.54
C LEU A 302 14.36 -21.74 -5.06
N SER A 303 13.16 -21.76 -5.61
CA SER A 303 12.94 -21.48 -7.04
C SER A 303 13.47 -20.08 -7.41
N PRO A 304 14.09 -19.90 -8.57
CA PRO A 304 14.44 -18.59 -9.10
C PRO A 304 13.24 -17.63 -9.20
N ALA A 305 12.05 -18.18 -9.42
CA ALA A 305 10.80 -17.45 -9.56
C ALA A 305 10.07 -17.19 -8.21
N HIS A 306 10.61 -17.66 -7.08
CA HIS A 306 9.95 -17.63 -5.76
C HIS A 306 9.33 -16.25 -5.43
N GLU A 307 10.12 -15.18 -5.46
CA GLU A 307 9.63 -13.83 -5.15
C GLU A 307 8.62 -13.33 -6.19
N ALA A 308 8.94 -13.48 -7.47
CA ALA A 308 8.10 -13.00 -8.56
C ALA A 308 6.72 -13.67 -8.54
N GLU A 309 6.69 -14.97 -8.29
CA GLU A 309 5.47 -15.78 -8.27
C GLU A 309 4.59 -15.43 -7.07
N LEU A 310 5.14 -15.32 -5.86
CA LEU A 310 4.37 -14.92 -4.68
C LEU A 310 3.79 -13.49 -4.82
N ARG A 311 4.56 -12.57 -5.43
CA ARG A 311 4.07 -11.22 -5.74
C ARG A 311 2.99 -11.23 -6.83
N ARG A 312 3.08 -12.16 -7.81
CA ARG A 312 2.05 -12.36 -8.83
C ARG A 312 0.75 -12.86 -8.20
N ARG A 313 0.81 -13.93 -7.39
CA ARG A 313 -0.35 -14.51 -6.69
C ARG A 313 -1.04 -13.49 -5.79
N GLN A 314 -0.27 -12.67 -5.09
CA GLN A 314 -0.81 -11.57 -4.27
C GLN A 314 -1.62 -10.58 -5.13
N ARG A 315 -1.07 -10.13 -6.27
CA ARG A 315 -1.77 -9.21 -7.18
C ARG A 315 -3.04 -9.83 -7.77
N GLU A 316 -2.99 -11.09 -8.16
CA GLU A 316 -4.15 -11.80 -8.70
C GLU A 316 -5.27 -11.95 -7.66
N ARG A 317 -4.90 -12.25 -6.42
CA ARG A 317 -5.86 -12.30 -5.30
C ARG A 317 -6.50 -10.94 -5.04
N ASP A 318 -5.72 -9.86 -5.04
CA ASP A 318 -6.23 -8.50 -4.90
C ASP A 318 -7.22 -8.17 -6.03
N ILE A 319 -6.91 -8.56 -7.28
CA ILE A 319 -7.80 -8.39 -8.44
C ILE A 319 -9.06 -9.26 -8.32
N MET A 320 -8.93 -10.51 -7.89
CA MET A 320 -10.06 -11.42 -7.73
C MET A 320 -11.00 -10.96 -6.62
N LYS A 321 -10.48 -10.46 -5.50
CA LYS A 321 -11.26 -9.83 -4.43
C LYS A 321 -12.04 -8.63 -4.98
N THR A 322 -11.39 -7.74 -5.72
CA THR A 322 -12.06 -6.59 -6.35
C THR A 322 -13.19 -7.02 -7.29
N ARG A 323 -12.95 -8.02 -8.16
CA ARG A 323 -13.98 -8.54 -9.08
C ARG A 323 -15.11 -9.29 -8.38
N ALA A 324 -14.83 -10.02 -7.29
CA ALA A 324 -15.86 -10.68 -6.50
C ALA A 324 -16.78 -9.64 -5.83
N HIS A 325 -16.22 -8.57 -5.29
CA HIS A 325 -16.97 -7.45 -4.77
C HIS A 325 -17.80 -6.74 -5.84
N GLU A 326 -17.27 -6.53 -7.05
CA GLU A 326 -18.01 -5.96 -8.17
C GLU A 326 -19.22 -6.83 -8.58
N ARG A 327 -19.05 -8.16 -8.62
CA ARG A 327 -20.16 -9.10 -8.93
C ARG A 327 -21.23 -9.15 -7.84
N GLN A 328 -20.81 -9.13 -6.58
CA GLN A 328 -21.74 -9.08 -5.46
C GLN A 328 -22.60 -7.81 -5.49
N ARG A 329 -22.03 -6.70 -5.92
CA ARG A 329 -22.70 -5.41 -6.13
C ARG A 329 -23.70 -5.43 -7.25
N ALA A 330 -23.31 -5.96 -8.41
CA ALA A 330 -24.23 -6.07 -9.54
C ALA A 330 -25.50 -6.82 -9.11
N ARG A 331 -25.34 -7.93 -8.38
CA ARG A 331 -26.45 -8.72 -7.84
C ARG A 331 -27.27 -8.00 -6.77
N ALA A 332 -26.64 -7.17 -5.94
CA ALA A 332 -27.35 -6.38 -4.93
C ALA A 332 -28.20 -5.27 -5.57
N ASN A 333 -27.63 -4.60 -6.58
CA ASN A 333 -28.36 -3.57 -7.35
C ASN A 333 -29.54 -4.15 -8.16
N GLU A 334 -29.40 -5.34 -8.75
CA GLU A 334 -30.50 -6.05 -9.44
C GLU A 334 -31.67 -6.34 -8.48
N ARG A 335 -31.37 -6.81 -7.28
CA ARG A 335 -32.42 -7.08 -6.26
C ARG A 335 -33.09 -5.84 -5.68
N GLU A 336 -32.42 -4.69 -5.71
CA GLU A 336 -32.99 -3.41 -5.26
C GLU A 336 -33.88 -2.78 -6.35
N PHE A 337 -33.64 -3.12 -7.62
CA PHE A 337 -34.45 -2.67 -8.75
C PHE A 337 -35.73 -3.52 -8.98
N GLU A 338 -35.74 -4.74 -8.43
CA GLU A 338 -36.87 -5.68 -8.49
C GLU A 338 -37.86 -5.50 -7.32
N ARG A 339 -37.61 -4.58 -6.39
CA ARG A 339 -38.49 -4.22 -5.26
C ARG A 339 -39.12 -2.84 -5.43
#